data_26a13dcfa288b25997d8e7872f3dbeca
#
_entry.id   26a13dcfa288b25997d8e7872f3dbeca
#
_cell.length_a   1.000
_cell.length_b   1.000
_cell.length_c   1.000
_cell.angle_alpha   90.00
_cell.angle_beta   90.00
_cell.angle_gamma   90.00
#
_symmetry.space_group_name_H-M   'P 1'
#
loop_
_entity.id
_entity.type
_entity.pdbx_description
1 polymer ?
#
loop_
_entity_poly.entity_id
_entity_poly.type
_entity_poly.pdbx_seq_one_letter_code
_entity_poly.pdbx_strand_id
1 'polypeptide(L)'
;EERINAELDVALSVIAPGGIVIYGEKAMEHLKEISEVVYLKMSYEEMEKRIGNVVDRGVALKPGFTLRDLYNERVPYYEKYADITIDEEGKTPGDTVDALRDIIEGMMDRNMIERIVEEQKKILEEKDRKIEAYEAEIAALKEELALLRMAETV
;
A
#
# COMPACT_ATOMS: atom_id res chain seq x y z
N GLU A 1 5.94 -9.55 -7.77
CA GLU A 1 5.79 -8.87 -6.50
C GLU A 1 7.06 -8.96 -5.64
N GLU A 2 7.61 -10.16 -5.41
CA GLU A 2 8.83 -10.35 -4.62
C GLU A 2 10.03 -9.52 -5.11
N ARG A 3 10.32 -9.52 -6.43
CA ARG A 3 11.42 -8.74 -7.01
C ARG A 3 11.25 -7.24 -6.82
N ILE A 4 10.02 -6.72 -6.97
CA ILE A 4 9.74 -5.29 -6.78
C ILE A 4 9.97 -4.88 -5.33
N ASN A 5 9.50 -5.69 -4.38
CA ASN A 5 9.68 -5.39 -2.96
C ASN A 5 11.14 -5.55 -2.50
N ALA A 6 11.93 -6.41 -3.16
CA ALA A 6 13.36 -6.59 -2.86
C ALA A 6 14.25 -5.46 -3.41
N GLU A 7 13.76 -4.65 -4.33
CA GLU A 7 14.48 -3.54 -4.98
C GLU A 7 13.85 -2.17 -4.65
N LEU A 8 12.92 -2.13 -3.69
CA LEU A 8 12.17 -0.92 -3.35
C LEU A 8 13.10 0.09 -2.67
N ASP A 9 13.21 1.28 -3.26
CA ASP A 9 13.94 2.41 -2.70
C ASP A 9 12.98 3.59 -2.49
N VAL A 10 12.43 3.68 -1.29
CA VAL A 10 11.47 4.70 -0.91
C VAL A 10 11.79 5.24 0.48
N ALA A 11 11.54 6.52 0.69
CA ALA A 11 11.65 7.16 1.98
C ALA A 11 10.30 7.77 2.39
N LEU A 12 10.05 7.88 3.68
CA LEU A 12 8.89 8.59 4.25
C LEU A 12 7.54 8.10 3.68
N SER A 13 7.42 6.80 3.51
CA SER A 13 6.27 6.17 2.86
C SER A 13 5.68 5.07 3.72
N VAL A 14 4.38 4.82 3.57
CA VAL A 14 3.72 3.62 4.08
C VAL A 14 3.64 2.60 2.96
N ILE A 15 4.22 1.42 3.19
CA ILE A 15 4.22 0.31 2.24
C ILE A 15 3.15 -0.69 2.69
N ALA A 16 2.16 -0.95 1.84
CA ALA A 16 1.13 -1.94 2.07
C ALA A 16 1.20 -3.06 1.00
N PRO A 17 2.13 -4.00 1.14
CA PRO A 17 2.32 -5.07 0.17
C PRO A 17 1.19 -6.10 0.24
N GLY A 18 1.01 -6.88 -0.82
CA GLY A 18 0.11 -8.02 -0.82
C GLY A 18 0.54 -9.08 0.20
N GLY A 19 -0.42 -9.85 0.73
CA GLY A 19 -0.16 -10.86 1.78
C GLY A 19 0.75 -12.02 1.36
N ILE A 20 1.19 -12.10 0.10
CA ILE A 20 2.15 -13.10 -0.38
C ILE A 20 3.61 -12.68 -0.24
N VAL A 21 3.88 -11.41 0.06
CA VAL A 21 5.25 -10.89 0.22
C VAL A 21 6.06 -11.66 1.26
N ILE A 22 5.39 -12.16 2.30
CA ILE A 22 6.00 -12.93 3.41
C ILE A 22 6.70 -14.22 2.98
N TYR A 23 6.41 -14.75 1.79
CA TYR A 23 7.07 -15.92 1.26
C TYR A 23 8.41 -15.60 0.57
N GLY A 24 8.62 -14.32 0.23
CA GLY A 24 9.87 -13.83 -0.35
C GLY A 24 10.89 -13.44 0.73
N GLU A 25 11.79 -14.34 1.11
CA GLU A 25 12.78 -14.09 2.16
C GLU A 25 13.60 -12.82 1.87
N LYS A 26 14.11 -12.66 0.65
CA LYS A 26 14.88 -11.48 0.23
C LYS A 26 14.07 -10.19 0.28
N ALA A 27 12.78 -10.27 -0.10
CA ALA A 27 11.89 -9.12 -0.03
C ALA A 27 11.64 -8.70 1.43
N MET A 28 11.42 -9.67 2.31
CA MET A 28 11.21 -9.40 3.73
C MET A 28 12.46 -8.92 4.45
N GLU A 29 13.63 -9.46 4.12
CA GLU A 29 14.92 -8.96 4.62
C GLU A 29 15.13 -7.50 4.21
N HIS A 30 14.92 -7.18 2.94
CA HIS A 30 15.05 -5.82 2.44
C HIS A 30 14.04 -4.87 3.10
N LEU A 31 12.77 -5.25 3.21
CA LEU A 31 11.76 -4.44 3.88
C LEU A 31 12.10 -4.17 5.35
N LYS A 32 12.68 -5.14 6.06
CA LYS A 32 13.16 -4.95 7.43
C LYS A 32 14.39 -4.03 7.53
N GLU A 33 15.22 -3.96 6.51
CA GLU A 33 16.37 -3.05 6.47
C GLU A 33 15.95 -1.58 6.28
N ILE A 34 14.89 -1.35 5.49
CA ILE A 34 14.48 0.01 5.10
C ILE A 34 13.26 0.54 5.88
N SER A 35 12.58 -0.30 6.69
CA SER A 35 11.32 0.06 7.35
C SER A 35 11.07 -0.73 8.64
N GLU A 36 10.12 -0.26 9.45
CA GLU A 36 9.52 -1.02 10.55
C GLU A 36 8.35 -1.84 10.01
N VAL A 37 8.40 -3.15 10.22
CA VAL A 37 7.35 -4.07 9.78
C VAL A 37 6.25 -4.17 10.84
N VAL A 38 5.07 -3.69 10.50
CA VAL A 38 3.89 -3.73 11.37
C VAL A 38 2.98 -4.88 10.98
N TYR A 39 2.70 -5.77 11.91
CA TYR A 39 1.71 -6.83 11.76
C TYR A 39 0.38 -6.44 12.41
N LEU A 40 -0.67 -6.32 11.60
CA LEU A 40 -2.04 -6.14 12.07
C LEU A 40 -2.61 -7.53 12.39
N LYS A 41 -2.50 -7.94 13.66
CA LYS A 41 -2.90 -9.27 14.13
C LYS A 41 -4.39 -9.30 14.45
N MET A 42 -5.08 -10.31 13.96
CA MET A 42 -6.47 -10.61 14.35
C MET A 42 -6.69 -12.11 14.43
N SER A 43 -7.74 -12.54 15.15
CA SER A 43 -8.16 -13.94 15.18
C SER A 43 -8.65 -14.41 13.80
N TYR A 44 -8.65 -15.73 13.59
CA TYR A 44 -9.23 -16.29 12.36
C TYR A 44 -10.70 -15.91 12.22
N GLU A 45 -11.45 -15.97 13.31
CA GLU A 45 -12.88 -15.67 13.36
C GLU A 45 -13.18 -14.23 12.98
N GLU A 46 -12.38 -13.28 13.43
CA GLU A 46 -12.52 -11.88 13.05
C GLU A 46 -12.10 -11.64 11.60
N MET A 47 -11.02 -12.29 11.14
CA MET A 47 -10.58 -12.23 9.75
C MET A 47 -11.65 -12.79 8.80
N GLU A 48 -12.22 -13.97 9.10
CA GLU A 48 -13.27 -14.61 8.30
C GLU A 48 -14.50 -13.70 8.18
N LYS A 49 -14.89 -13.09 9.30
CA LYS A 49 -16.02 -12.15 9.35
C LYS A 49 -15.77 -10.89 8.49
N ARG A 50 -14.54 -10.33 8.50
CA ARG A 50 -14.18 -9.14 7.71
C ARG A 50 -13.99 -9.45 6.23
N ILE A 51 -13.47 -10.60 5.87
CA ILE A 51 -13.27 -11.00 4.48
C ILE A 51 -14.60 -11.23 3.77
N GLY A 52 -15.59 -11.85 4.45
CA GLY A 52 -16.85 -12.22 3.83
C GLY A 52 -16.63 -13.24 2.71
N ASN A 53 -16.97 -12.90 1.45
CA ASN A 53 -16.72 -13.79 0.32
C ASN A 53 -15.27 -13.76 -0.13
N VAL A 54 -14.55 -14.85 0.11
CA VAL A 54 -13.11 -15.02 -0.20
C VAL A 54 -12.82 -14.86 -1.70
N VAL A 55 -13.75 -15.33 -2.58
CA VAL A 55 -13.61 -15.27 -4.04
C VAL A 55 -13.65 -13.82 -4.54
N ASP A 56 -14.56 -13.03 -4.00
CA ASP A 56 -14.72 -11.61 -4.39
C ASP A 56 -13.53 -10.74 -3.98
N ARG A 57 -12.74 -11.21 -3.02
CA ARG A 57 -11.51 -10.53 -2.54
C ARG A 57 -10.24 -10.98 -3.26
N GLY A 58 -10.34 -11.85 -4.27
CA GLY A 58 -9.19 -12.32 -5.05
C GLY A 58 -8.18 -13.14 -4.25
N VAL A 59 -8.59 -13.76 -3.12
CA VAL A 59 -7.72 -14.63 -2.34
C VAL A 59 -7.48 -15.93 -3.09
N ALA A 60 -6.27 -16.12 -3.59
CA ALA A 60 -5.89 -17.37 -4.25
C ALA A 60 -5.64 -18.48 -3.21
N LEU A 61 -6.49 -19.50 -3.22
CA LEU A 61 -6.31 -20.70 -2.42
C LEU A 61 -5.69 -21.81 -3.28
N LYS A 62 -4.75 -22.56 -2.72
CA LYS A 62 -4.25 -23.79 -3.33
C LYS A 62 -5.38 -24.82 -3.42
N PRO A 63 -5.39 -25.71 -4.44
CA PRO A 63 -6.40 -26.77 -4.51
C PRO A 63 -6.49 -27.57 -3.20
N GLY A 64 -7.70 -27.65 -2.63
CA GLY A 64 -7.96 -28.36 -1.38
C GLY A 64 -7.62 -27.59 -0.10
N PHE A 65 -7.09 -26.37 -0.20
CA PHE A 65 -6.85 -25.50 0.97
C PHE A 65 -8.11 -24.72 1.34
N THR A 66 -8.36 -24.62 2.64
CA THR A 66 -9.37 -23.74 3.21
C THR A 66 -8.74 -22.39 3.57
N LEU A 67 -9.58 -21.40 3.86
CA LEU A 67 -9.12 -20.10 4.36
C LEU A 67 -8.38 -20.27 5.72
N ARG A 68 -8.83 -21.20 6.57
CA ARG A 68 -8.17 -21.51 7.84
C ARG A 68 -6.77 -22.10 7.65
N ASP A 69 -6.60 -22.96 6.66
CA ASP A 69 -5.27 -23.51 6.32
C ASP A 69 -4.32 -22.39 5.89
N LEU A 70 -4.79 -21.47 5.06
CA LEU A 70 -4.03 -20.31 4.62
C LEU A 70 -3.67 -19.39 5.80
N TYR A 71 -4.61 -19.14 6.71
CA TYR A 71 -4.36 -18.37 7.93
C TYR A 71 -3.27 -19.02 8.77
N ASN A 72 -3.41 -20.32 9.08
CA ASN A 72 -2.45 -21.07 9.87
C ASN A 72 -1.06 -21.15 9.20
N GLU A 73 -1.00 -21.21 7.88
CA GLU A 73 0.27 -21.16 7.11
C GLU A 73 0.96 -19.82 7.25
N ARG A 74 0.21 -18.70 7.20
CA ARG A 74 0.77 -17.34 7.12
C ARG A 74 1.12 -16.70 8.46
N VAL A 75 0.35 -16.97 9.51
CA VAL A 75 0.55 -16.35 10.82
C VAL A 75 1.98 -16.50 11.35
N PRO A 76 2.63 -17.67 11.27
CA PRO A 76 4.02 -17.81 11.72
C PRO A 76 5.02 -16.92 10.96
N TYR A 77 4.76 -16.65 9.68
CA TYR A 77 5.60 -15.73 8.89
C TYR A 77 5.37 -14.27 9.32
N TYR A 78 4.13 -13.85 9.51
CA TYR A 78 3.83 -12.51 10.02
C TYR A 78 4.49 -12.28 11.38
N GLU A 79 4.39 -13.24 12.29
CA GLU A 79 5.02 -13.17 13.61
C GLU A 79 6.56 -13.19 13.53
N LYS A 80 7.14 -13.94 12.57
CA LYS A 80 8.59 -13.96 12.32
C LYS A 80 9.15 -12.61 11.89
N TYR A 81 8.42 -11.91 11.01
CA TYR A 81 8.94 -10.70 10.36
C TYR A 81 8.49 -9.41 11.05
N ALA A 82 7.47 -9.44 11.88
CA ALA A 82 6.96 -8.25 12.57
C ALA A 82 7.99 -7.66 13.53
N ASP A 83 8.19 -6.36 13.46
CA ASP A 83 8.88 -5.56 14.46
C ASP A 83 7.88 -5.04 15.49
N ILE A 84 6.67 -4.69 15.02
CA ILE A 84 5.56 -4.22 15.84
C ILE A 84 4.31 -5.05 15.52
N THR A 85 3.54 -5.40 16.56
CA THR A 85 2.26 -6.08 16.38
C THR A 85 1.14 -5.24 17.00
N ILE A 86 0.11 -4.94 16.18
CA ILE A 86 -1.12 -4.29 16.63
C ILE A 86 -2.22 -5.35 16.66
N ASP A 87 -2.82 -5.55 17.85
CA ASP A 87 -3.99 -6.41 17.99
C ASP A 87 -5.22 -5.69 17.43
N GLU A 88 -5.86 -6.29 16.42
CA GLU A 88 -7.02 -5.76 15.69
C GLU A 88 -8.36 -6.32 16.22
N GLU A 89 -8.33 -7.14 17.26
CA GLU A 89 -9.55 -7.73 17.79
C GLU A 89 -10.52 -6.64 18.29
N GLY A 90 -11.73 -6.61 17.75
CA GLY A 90 -12.76 -5.66 18.10
C GLY A 90 -12.51 -4.20 17.64
N LYS A 91 -11.44 -3.92 16.91
CA LYS A 91 -11.11 -2.58 16.43
C LYS A 91 -11.80 -2.23 15.12
N THR A 92 -12.09 -0.96 14.96
CA THR A 92 -12.49 -0.37 13.69
C THR A 92 -11.27 0.04 12.86
N PRO A 93 -11.40 0.26 11.54
CA PRO A 93 -10.31 0.82 10.74
C PRO A 93 -9.78 2.16 11.27
N GLY A 94 -10.64 2.97 11.91
CA GLY A 94 -10.24 4.23 12.54
C GLY A 94 -9.29 4.00 13.72
N ASP A 95 -9.61 3.04 14.59
CA ASP A 95 -8.76 2.69 15.74
C ASP A 95 -7.38 2.18 15.29
N THR A 96 -7.32 1.45 14.17
CA THR A 96 -6.06 0.98 13.57
C THR A 96 -5.23 2.15 13.07
N VAL A 97 -5.85 3.11 12.38
CA VAL A 97 -5.17 4.33 11.90
C VAL A 97 -4.64 5.14 13.07
N ASP A 98 -5.40 5.29 14.14
CA ASP A 98 -4.96 6.01 15.34
C ASP A 98 -3.77 5.31 16.00
N ALA A 99 -3.81 3.98 16.14
CA ALA A 99 -2.69 3.21 16.69
C ALA A 99 -1.42 3.31 15.81
N LEU A 100 -1.56 3.29 14.49
CA LEU A 100 -0.45 3.48 13.56
C LEU A 100 0.14 4.89 13.67
N ARG A 101 -0.72 5.91 13.78
CA ARG A 101 -0.28 7.29 14.00
C ARG A 101 0.52 7.43 15.28
N ASP A 102 0.04 6.88 16.39
CA ASP A 102 0.74 6.93 17.68
C ASP A 102 2.12 6.27 17.61
N ILE A 103 2.24 5.16 16.87
CA ILE A 103 3.53 4.51 16.61
C ILE A 103 4.44 5.43 15.82
N ILE A 104 3.97 6.01 14.71
CA ILE A 104 4.76 6.91 13.85
C ILE A 104 5.18 8.17 14.63
N GLU A 105 4.30 8.76 15.41
CA GLU A 105 4.59 9.92 16.26
C GLU A 105 5.61 9.60 17.34
N GLY A 106 5.56 8.39 17.91
CA GLY A 106 6.56 7.91 18.87
C GLY A 106 7.95 7.67 18.27
N MET A 107 8.01 7.38 16.96
CA MET A 107 9.27 7.15 16.23
C MET A 107 9.89 8.42 15.67
N MET A 108 9.09 9.46 15.48
CA MET A 108 9.48 10.71 14.83
C MET A 108 9.29 11.91 15.76
N ASP A 109 10.28 12.79 15.84
CA ASP A 109 10.04 14.06 16.49
C ASP A 109 9.10 14.95 15.61
N ARG A 110 8.43 15.89 16.27
CA ARG A 110 7.44 16.76 15.62
C ARG A 110 8.07 17.59 14.48
N ASN A 111 9.30 18.03 14.62
CA ASN A 111 10.01 18.83 13.61
C ASN A 111 10.30 18.00 12.34
N MET A 112 10.56 16.70 12.49
CA MET A 112 10.76 15.81 11.35
C MET A 112 9.45 15.61 10.60
N ILE A 113 8.33 15.41 11.29
CA ILE A 113 6.99 15.27 10.68
C ILE A 113 6.63 16.54 9.89
N GLU A 114 6.83 17.73 10.47
CA GLU A 114 6.56 19.02 9.80
C GLU A 114 7.39 19.16 8.51
N ARG A 115 8.68 18.80 8.54
CA ARG A 115 9.54 18.81 7.36
C ARG A 115 9.07 17.85 6.27
N ILE A 116 8.66 16.65 6.64
CA ILE A 116 8.12 15.65 5.71
C ILE A 116 6.84 16.17 5.04
N VAL A 117 5.92 16.71 5.82
CA VAL A 117 4.65 17.27 5.31
C VAL A 117 4.92 18.39 4.31
N GLU A 118 5.85 19.28 4.62
CA GLU A 118 6.20 20.39 3.72
C GLU A 118 6.86 19.90 2.42
N GLU A 119 7.70 18.88 2.49
CA GLU A 119 8.31 18.27 1.30
C GLU A 119 7.29 17.57 0.41
N GLN A 120 6.37 16.79 1.00
CA GLN A 120 5.29 16.15 0.27
C GLN A 120 4.35 17.17 -0.39
N LYS A 121 4.09 18.28 0.27
CA LYS A 121 3.30 19.38 -0.30
C LYS A 121 3.95 19.97 -1.56
N LYS A 122 5.27 20.19 -1.54
CA LYS A 122 6.01 20.67 -2.72
C LYS A 122 5.95 19.68 -3.89
N ILE A 123 6.07 18.39 -3.59
CA ILE A 123 5.96 17.33 -4.61
C ILE A 123 4.55 17.31 -5.23
N LEU A 124 3.52 17.48 -4.42
CA LEU A 124 2.14 17.54 -4.88
C LEU A 124 1.91 18.75 -5.80
N GLU A 125 2.35 19.93 -5.39
CA GLU A 125 2.25 21.16 -6.20
C GLU A 125 2.99 21.05 -7.55
N GLU A 126 4.11 20.32 -7.58
CA GLU A 126 4.82 20.06 -8.84
C GLU A 126 4.05 19.10 -9.75
N LYS A 127 3.44 18.05 -9.16
CA LYS A 127 2.60 17.12 -9.91
C LYS A 127 1.36 17.79 -10.48
N ASP A 128 0.71 18.64 -9.71
CA ASP A 128 -0.47 19.40 -10.15
C ASP A 128 -0.11 20.29 -11.34
N ARG A 129 1.01 21.00 -11.27
CA ARG A 129 1.51 21.81 -12.42
C ARG A 129 1.77 20.96 -13.67
N LYS A 130 2.30 19.73 -13.51
CA LYS A 130 2.49 18.82 -14.65
C LYS A 130 1.17 18.33 -15.21
N ILE A 131 0.19 18.04 -14.36
CA ILE A 131 -1.16 17.65 -14.78
C ILE A 131 -1.80 18.77 -15.59
N GLU A 132 -1.79 20.00 -15.11
CA GLU A 132 -2.32 21.17 -15.83
C GLU A 132 -1.65 21.35 -17.21
N ALA A 133 -0.32 21.14 -17.29
CA ALA A 133 0.40 21.22 -18.55
C ALA A 133 -0.02 20.11 -19.53
N TYR A 134 -0.19 18.89 -19.07
CA TYR A 134 -0.68 17.78 -19.89
C TYR A 134 -2.13 17.96 -20.33
N GLU A 135 -2.98 18.49 -19.47
CA GLU A 135 -4.37 18.82 -19.83
C GLU A 135 -4.43 19.86 -20.95
N ALA A 136 -3.59 20.90 -20.89
CA ALA A 136 -3.47 21.89 -21.93
C ALA A 136 -2.97 21.29 -23.25
N GLU A 137 -1.96 20.41 -23.21
CA GLU A 137 -1.44 19.71 -24.39
C GLU A 137 -2.51 18.79 -25.01
N ILE A 138 -3.22 18.03 -24.18
CA ILE A 138 -4.34 17.18 -24.64
C ILE A 138 -5.45 18.01 -25.28
N ALA A 139 -5.76 19.18 -24.74
CA ALA A 139 -6.75 20.07 -25.34
C ALA A 139 -6.30 20.56 -26.74
N ALA A 140 -5.06 20.98 -26.87
CA ALA A 140 -4.48 21.41 -28.14
C ALA A 140 -4.48 20.29 -29.21
N LEU A 141 -4.07 19.07 -28.80
CA LEU A 141 -4.07 17.91 -29.72
C LEU A 141 -5.48 17.51 -30.17
N LYS A 142 -6.48 17.64 -29.29
CA LYS A 142 -7.89 17.38 -29.64
C LYS A 142 -8.40 18.40 -30.65
N GLU A 143 -8.01 19.66 -30.56
CA GLU A 143 -8.38 20.69 -31.46
C GLU A 143 -7.72 20.48 -32.86
N GLU A 144 -6.44 20.13 -32.85
CA GLU A 144 -5.71 19.78 -34.08
C GLU A 144 -6.34 18.56 -34.81
N LEU A 145 -6.67 17.51 -34.02
CA LEU A 145 -7.33 16.33 -34.56
C LEU A 145 -8.71 16.65 -35.16
N ALA A 146 -9.46 17.54 -34.55
CA ALA A 146 -10.74 17.99 -35.06
C ALA A 146 -10.60 18.71 -36.41
N LEU A 147 -9.60 19.57 -36.53
CA LEU A 147 -9.29 20.28 -37.79
C LEU A 147 -8.88 19.32 -38.93
N LEU A 148 -8.03 18.33 -38.63
CA LEU A 148 -7.62 17.32 -39.61
C LEU A 148 -8.80 16.48 -40.09
N ARG A 149 -9.70 16.05 -39.22
CA ARG A 149 -10.92 15.32 -39.58
C ARG A 149 -11.87 16.13 -40.49
N MET A 150 -11.95 17.43 -40.26
CA MET A 150 -12.73 18.32 -41.16
C MET A 150 -12.10 18.47 -42.54
N ALA A 151 -10.77 18.45 -42.63
CA ALA A 151 -10.05 18.53 -43.89
C ALA A 151 -10.15 17.24 -44.72
N GLU A 152 -10.30 16.08 -44.12
CA GLU A 152 -10.48 14.78 -44.81
C GLU A 152 -11.91 14.57 -45.36
N THR A 153 -12.87 15.40 -44.95
CA THR A 153 -14.28 15.27 -45.34
C THR A 153 -14.67 16.18 -46.54
N VAL A 154 -13.73 16.92 -47.10
CA VAL A 154 -13.86 17.77 -48.29
C VAL A 154 -13.21 17.10 -49.49
#